data_931a5230ac0ad0b44385de315920b4e8
#
_entry.id   931a5230ac0ad0b44385de315920b4e8
#
_cell.length_a   1.000
_cell.length_b   1.000
_cell.length_c   1.000
_cell.angle_alpha   90.00
_cell.angle_beta   90.00
_cell.angle_gamma   90.00
#
_symmetry.space_group_name_H-M   'P 1'
#
loop_
_entity.id
_entity.type
_entity.pdbx_description
1 polymer ?
#
loop_
_entity_poly.entity_id
_entity_poly.type
_entity_poly.pdbx_seq_one_letter_code
_entity_poly.pdbx_strand_id
1 'polypeptide(L)'
;MPIENHSSFTGLILVSGEDGPGITEKLMTTLAQFSVTILDIEQLIIRDRLLLTVLVSLDEAHSEAVLEDLNALQKEIGLDIAVDFAQQNLTHANSENLRVVIVGENIKPAGIAAVAGQIASLGGNITSIKRTTTDPLLAIELDLTI
;
A
#
# COMPACT_ATOMS: atom_id res chain seq x y z
N MET A 1 -29.78 8.62 -13.58
CA MET A 1 -28.51 9.32 -13.34
C MET A 1 -27.38 8.52 -13.95
N PRO A 2 -26.63 9.06 -14.87
CA PRO A 2 -25.47 8.35 -15.37
C PRO A 2 -24.50 8.17 -14.20
N ILE A 3 -24.00 6.94 -14.05
CA ILE A 3 -22.91 6.66 -13.12
C ILE A 3 -21.69 7.38 -13.67
N GLU A 4 -21.30 8.46 -13.03
CA GLU A 4 -20.08 9.14 -13.41
C GLU A 4 -18.90 8.19 -13.15
N ASN A 5 -18.21 7.84 -14.23
CA ASN A 5 -16.92 7.17 -14.14
C ASN A 5 -15.92 8.20 -13.57
N HIS A 6 -15.71 8.14 -12.26
CA HIS A 6 -14.68 8.95 -11.63
C HIS A 6 -13.32 8.36 -11.94
N SER A 7 -12.69 8.82 -13.04
CA SER A 7 -11.26 8.59 -13.23
C SER A 7 -10.51 9.74 -12.57
N SER A 8 -9.49 9.41 -11.84
CA SER A 8 -8.65 10.37 -11.14
C SER A 8 -7.19 10.09 -11.45
N PHE A 9 -6.40 11.15 -11.64
CA PHE A 9 -4.96 10.99 -11.68
C PHE A 9 -4.44 10.81 -10.26
N THR A 10 -3.71 9.72 -10.04
CA THR A 10 -3.25 9.33 -8.71
C THR A 10 -1.75 9.14 -8.67
N GLY A 11 -1.20 9.29 -7.47
CA GLY A 11 0.17 8.90 -7.15
C GLY A 11 0.16 7.94 -5.97
N LEU A 12 0.79 6.79 -6.16
CA LEU A 12 1.05 5.87 -5.06
C LEU A 12 2.46 6.12 -4.56
N ILE A 13 2.59 6.56 -3.32
CA ILE A 13 3.86 6.90 -2.69
C ILE A 13 4.24 5.79 -1.73
N LEU A 14 5.45 5.26 -1.87
CA LEU A 14 6.00 4.21 -1.02
C LEU A 14 7.24 4.74 -0.32
N VAL A 15 7.22 4.78 1.00
CA VAL A 15 8.37 5.18 1.82
C VAL A 15 8.85 3.99 2.61
N SER A 16 10.14 3.70 2.55
CA SER A 16 10.72 2.58 3.29
C SER A 16 12.11 2.89 3.80
N GLY A 17 12.42 2.36 4.98
CA GLY A 17 13.74 2.51 5.58
C GLY A 17 13.70 2.45 7.08
N GLU A 18 14.76 2.93 7.71
CA GLU A 18 14.85 2.97 9.16
C GLU A 18 13.84 3.95 9.74
N ASP A 19 13.06 3.49 10.72
CA ASP A 19 12.07 4.32 11.39
C ASP A 19 12.73 5.39 12.25
N GLY A 20 12.03 6.52 12.39
CA GLY A 20 12.45 7.62 13.23
C GLY A 20 11.34 8.64 13.38
N PRO A 21 11.46 9.56 14.33
CA PRO A 21 10.43 10.59 14.53
C PRO A 21 10.42 11.60 13.39
N GLY A 22 9.22 12.08 13.03
CA GLY A 22 9.02 13.17 12.11
C GLY A 22 8.97 12.80 10.62
N ILE A 23 9.08 11.52 10.26
CA ILE A 23 9.05 11.08 8.85
C ILE A 23 7.71 11.41 8.21
N THR A 24 6.62 11.02 8.85
CA THR A 24 5.27 11.26 8.33
C THR A 24 4.97 12.76 8.23
N GLU A 25 5.38 13.52 9.24
CA GLU A 25 5.23 14.98 9.23
C GLU A 25 5.94 15.62 8.03
N LYS A 26 7.18 15.22 7.77
CA LYS A 26 7.96 15.78 6.66
C LYS A 26 7.36 15.40 5.30
N LEU A 27 6.90 14.18 5.17
CA LEU A 27 6.21 13.75 3.95
C LEU A 27 4.95 14.58 3.71
N MET A 28 4.11 14.71 4.72
CA MET A 28 2.85 15.45 4.60
C MET A 28 3.09 16.94 4.38
N THR A 29 4.10 17.52 5.00
CA THR A 29 4.49 18.92 4.77
C THR A 29 4.93 19.15 3.32
N THR A 30 5.68 18.22 2.76
CA THR A 30 6.08 18.26 1.35
C THR A 30 4.88 18.21 0.43
N LEU A 31 3.94 17.28 0.68
CA LEU A 31 2.72 17.13 -0.12
C LEU A 31 1.75 18.30 0.05
N ALA A 32 1.74 18.94 1.22
CA ALA A 32 0.82 20.04 1.53
C ALA A 32 1.06 21.29 0.66
N GLN A 33 2.22 21.39 0.01
CA GLN A 33 2.53 22.47 -0.93
C GLN A 33 1.74 22.37 -2.24
N PHE A 34 1.15 21.21 -2.49
CA PHE A 34 0.37 20.93 -3.69
C PHE A 34 -1.09 20.70 -3.31
N SER A 35 -1.99 20.86 -4.29
CA SER A 35 -3.41 20.56 -4.11
C SER A 35 -3.64 19.04 -4.22
N VAL A 36 -3.24 18.34 -3.19
CA VAL A 36 -3.26 16.87 -3.12
C VAL A 36 -4.34 16.43 -2.13
N THR A 37 -5.08 15.41 -2.47
CA THR A 37 -6.05 14.77 -1.56
C THR A 37 -5.57 13.35 -1.24
N ILE A 38 -5.56 13.00 0.02
CA ILE A 38 -5.20 11.65 0.46
C ILE A 38 -6.41 10.73 0.28
N LEU A 39 -6.23 9.68 -0.52
CA LEU A 39 -7.25 8.67 -0.78
C LEU A 39 -7.11 7.46 0.15
N ASP A 40 -5.87 7.10 0.49
CA ASP A 40 -5.57 5.99 1.39
C ASP A 40 -4.19 6.20 2.00
N ILE A 41 -4.00 5.68 3.20
CA ILE A 41 -2.72 5.75 3.90
C ILE A 41 -2.58 4.53 4.82
N GLU A 42 -1.42 3.89 4.80
CA GLU A 42 -1.10 2.77 5.67
C GLU A 42 0.35 2.82 6.09
N GLN A 43 0.59 2.66 7.39
CA GLN A 43 1.94 2.64 7.95
C GLN A 43 2.14 1.38 8.78
N LEU A 44 3.30 0.75 8.60
CA LEU A 44 3.68 -0.44 9.31
C LEU A 44 5.15 -0.35 9.73
N ILE A 45 5.44 -0.76 10.95
CA ILE A 45 6.81 -0.81 11.45
C ILE A 45 7.12 -2.26 11.83
N ILE A 46 8.16 -2.82 11.21
CA ILE A 46 8.64 -4.18 11.47
C ILE A 46 10.14 -4.10 11.74
N ARG A 47 10.56 -4.53 12.93
CA ARG A 47 11.98 -4.54 13.36
C ARG A 47 12.65 -3.18 13.13
N ASP A 48 12.00 -2.12 13.57
CA ASP A 48 12.46 -0.72 13.42
C ASP A 48 12.56 -0.25 11.96
N ARG A 49 11.97 -0.98 11.01
CA ARG A 49 11.87 -0.58 9.60
C ARG A 49 10.47 -0.07 9.32
N LEU A 50 10.40 1.12 8.75
CA LEU A 50 9.16 1.77 8.35
C LEU A 50 8.77 1.34 6.94
N LEU A 51 7.49 1.02 6.78
CA LEU A 51 6.83 0.90 5.47
C LEU A 51 5.61 1.82 5.50
N LEU A 52 5.63 2.84 4.68
CA LEU A 52 4.53 3.80 4.60
C LEU A 52 4.06 3.88 3.16
N THR A 53 2.75 3.70 2.95
CA THR A 53 2.13 3.85 1.64
C THR A 53 1.08 4.94 1.72
N VAL A 54 1.07 5.82 0.73
CA VAL A 54 0.09 6.89 0.62
C VAL A 54 -0.42 6.94 -0.81
N LEU A 55 -1.72 6.80 -0.97
CA LEU A 55 -2.37 6.99 -2.25
C LEU A 55 -2.99 8.38 -2.28
N VAL A 56 -2.63 9.17 -3.26
CA VAL A 56 -3.10 10.55 -3.38
C VAL A 56 -3.73 10.78 -4.75
N SER A 57 -4.71 11.68 -4.80
CA SER A 57 -5.17 12.27 -6.05
C SER A 57 -4.52 13.63 -6.22
N LEU A 58 -4.15 13.97 -7.44
CA LEU A 58 -3.51 15.24 -7.76
C LEU A 58 -3.79 15.63 -9.21
N ASP A 59 -3.51 16.89 -9.54
CA ASP A 59 -3.50 17.34 -10.92
C ASP A 59 -2.27 16.76 -11.64
N GLU A 60 -2.48 16.11 -12.77
CA GLU A 60 -1.40 15.55 -13.58
C GLU A 60 -0.31 16.58 -13.91
N ALA A 61 -0.68 17.84 -14.09
CA ALA A 61 0.26 18.92 -14.35
C ALA A 61 1.28 19.12 -13.21
N HIS A 62 0.96 18.71 -12.00
CA HIS A 62 1.84 18.83 -10.82
C HIS A 62 2.72 17.60 -10.59
N SER A 63 2.58 16.54 -11.38
CA SER A 63 3.26 15.26 -11.12
C SER A 63 4.79 15.37 -11.11
N GLU A 64 5.37 16.12 -12.05
CA GLU A 64 6.82 16.30 -12.10
C GLU A 64 7.33 17.09 -10.91
N ALA A 65 6.63 18.13 -10.50
CA ALA A 65 7.02 18.95 -9.34
C ALA A 65 6.93 18.16 -8.04
N VAL A 66 5.88 17.34 -7.89
CA VAL A 66 5.73 16.43 -6.74
C VAL A 66 6.87 15.43 -6.70
N LEU A 67 7.18 14.80 -7.82
CA LEU A 67 8.28 13.84 -7.91
C LEU A 67 9.62 14.49 -7.54
N GLU A 68 9.89 15.67 -8.03
CA GLU A 68 11.11 16.42 -7.73
C GLU A 68 11.23 16.70 -6.24
N ASP A 69 10.17 17.17 -5.61
CA ASP A 69 10.17 17.47 -4.17
C ASP A 69 10.29 16.21 -3.32
N LEU A 70 9.69 15.10 -3.74
CA LEU A 70 9.84 13.82 -3.06
C LEU A 70 11.26 13.26 -3.20
N ASN A 71 11.89 13.44 -4.34
CA ASN A 71 13.29 13.06 -4.54
C ASN A 71 14.23 13.88 -3.64
N ALA A 72 13.95 15.17 -3.45
CA ALA A 72 14.69 16.01 -2.52
C ALA A 72 14.48 15.57 -1.07
N LEU A 73 13.25 15.22 -0.71
CA LEU A 73 12.93 14.72 0.63
C LEU A 73 13.64 13.39 0.91
N GLN A 74 13.70 12.50 -0.07
CA GLN A 74 14.42 11.22 0.05
C GLN A 74 15.88 11.44 0.48
N LYS A 75 16.54 12.39 -0.13
CA LYS A 75 17.92 12.72 0.22
C LYS A 75 18.04 13.35 1.61
N GLU A 76 17.08 14.17 1.99
CA GLU A 76 17.06 14.83 3.29
C GLU A 76 16.89 13.86 4.44
N ILE A 77 15.93 12.93 4.34
CA ILE A 77 15.58 12.01 5.43
C ILE A 77 16.33 10.66 5.37
N GLY A 78 17.01 10.38 4.26
CA GLY A 78 17.77 9.13 4.11
C GLY A 78 16.94 7.87 3.98
N LEU A 79 15.68 8.00 3.55
CA LEU A 79 14.79 6.87 3.29
C LEU A 79 14.54 6.73 1.80
N ASP A 80 14.13 5.54 1.37
CA ASP A 80 13.72 5.32 -0.02
C ASP A 80 12.29 5.79 -0.22
N ILE A 81 12.07 6.63 -1.22
CA ILE A 81 10.74 7.09 -1.63
C ILE A 81 10.55 6.74 -3.11
N ALA A 82 9.56 5.91 -3.39
CA ALA A 82 9.14 5.58 -4.75
C ALA A 82 7.74 6.13 -5.00
N VAL A 83 7.48 6.58 -6.22
CA VAL A 83 6.18 7.11 -6.62
C VAL A 83 5.76 6.46 -7.93
N ASP A 84 4.52 6.00 -7.98
CA ASP A 84 3.90 5.48 -9.19
C ASP A 84 2.68 6.35 -9.55
N PHE A 85 2.77 7.08 -10.65
CA PHE A 85 1.66 7.91 -11.14
C PHE A 85 0.84 7.14 -12.16
N ALA A 86 -0.47 7.23 -12.06
CA ALA A 86 -1.38 6.57 -12.99
C ALA A 86 -2.75 7.24 -13.03
N GLN A 87 -3.42 7.12 -14.19
CA GLN A 87 -4.85 7.32 -14.25
C GLN A 87 -5.50 6.10 -13.60
N GLN A 88 -6.35 6.33 -12.62
CA GLN A 88 -7.00 5.24 -11.91
C GLN A 88 -8.52 5.41 -11.97
N ASN A 89 -9.20 4.34 -12.35
CA ASN A 89 -10.64 4.29 -12.23
C ASN A 89 -10.99 3.92 -10.79
N LEU A 90 -11.65 4.83 -10.08
CA LEU A 90 -12.03 4.67 -8.68
C LEU A 90 -13.37 3.94 -8.50
N THR A 91 -13.98 3.44 -9.58
CA THR A 91 -15.17 2.60 -9.47
C THR A 91 -14.81 1.22 -8.95
N HIS A 92 -15.48 0.79 -7.88
CA HIS A 92 -15.30 -0.56 -7.35
C HIS A 92 -15.90 -1.58 -8.31
N ALA A 93 -15.06 -2.50 -8.82
CA ALA A 93 -15.56 -3.66 -9.52
C ALA A 93 -16.30 -4.57 -8.52
N ASN A 94 -17.43 -5.13 -8.96
CA ASN A 94 -18.14 -6.15 -8.21
C ASN A 94 -17.32 -7.46 -8.21
N SER A 95 -16.39 -7.58 -7.26
CA SER A 95 -15.66 -8.82 -7.02
C SER A 95 -16.08 -9.41 -5.68
N GLU A 96 -16.18 -10.72 -5.62
CA GLU A 96 -16.40 -11.41 -4.36
C GLU A 96 -15.15 -11.31 -3.51
N ASN A 97 -15.33 -10.94 -2.24
CA ASN A 97 -14.27 -10.89 -1.26
C ASN A 97 -14.35 -12.13 -0.38
N LEU A 98 -13.27 -12.87 -0.33
CA LEU A 98 -13.13 -14.07 0.50
C LEU A 98 -11.96 -13.87 1.46
N ARG A 99 -12.05 -14.55 2.59
CA ARG A 99 -10.96 -14.55 3.58
C ARG A 99 -10.51 -15.96 3.87
N VAL A 100 -9.21 -16.17 3.81
CA VAL A 100 -8.56 -17.43 4.19
C VAL A 100 -7.69 -17.17 5.39
N VAL A 101 -7.73 -18.06 6.38
CA VAL A 101 -6.89 -17.98 7.58
C VAL A 101 -5.98 -19.20 7.62
N ILE A 102 -4.68 -18.94 7.77
CA ILE A 102 -3.67 -19.98 7.97
C ILE A 102 -3.20 -19.91 9.43
N VAL A 103 -3.28 -21.03 10.15
CA VAL A 103 -2.87 -21.08 11.55
C VAL A 103 -1.82 -22.17 11.75
N GLY A 104 -0.76 -21.86 12.46
CA GLY A 104 0.27 -22.84 12.80
C GLY A 104 1.35 -22.26 13.71
N GLU A 105 2.11 -23.13 14.35
CA GLU A 105 3.22 -22.73 15.24
C GLU A 105 4.51 -22.45 14.46
N ASN A 106 4.67 -23.09 13.31
CA ASN A 106 5.90 -23.04 12.52
C ASN A 106 5.57 -23.07 11.03
N ILE A 107 5.00 -21.96 10.55
CA ILE A 107 4.58 -21.86 9.15
C ILE A 107 5.83 -21.68 8.28
N LYS A 108 5.95 -22.55 7.28
CA LYS A 108 7.06 -22.52 6.31
C LYS A 108 6.60 -21.85 5.01
N PRO A 109 7.53 -21.26 4.26
CA PRO A 109 7.19 -20.67 2.94
C PRO A 109 6.49 -21.66 1.99
N ALA A 110 6.85 -22.94 2.03
CA ALA A 110 6.20 -23.96 1.20
C ALA A 110 4.71 -24.11 1.50
N GLY A 111 4.30 -23.97 2.77
CA GLY A 111 2.90 -24.00 3.17
C GLY A 111 2.11 -22.83 2.62
N ILE A 112 2.67 -21.63 2.72
CA ILE A 112 2.05 -20.43 2.15
C ILE A 112 1.99 -20.53 0.63
N ALA A 113 3.07 -21.01 -0.01
CA ALA A 113 3.10 -21.20 -1.46
C ALA A 113 2.01 -22.16 -1.93
N ALA A 114 1.77 -23.24 -1.19
CA ALA A 114 0.71 -24.21 -1.52
C ALA A 114 -0.68 -23.57 -1.48
N VAL A 115 -0.97 -22.78 -0.45
CA VAL A 115 -2.25 -22.07 -0.33
C VAL A 115 -2.38 -21.00 -1.43
N ALA A 116 -1.36 -20.20 -1.64
CA ALA A 116 -1.34 -19.16 -2.68
C ALA A 116 -1.50 -19.76 -4.08
N GLY A 117 -0.88 -20.92 -4.33
CA GLY A 117 -1.01 -21.65 -5.60
C GLY A 117 -2.43 -22.14 -5.85
N GLN A 118 -3.10 -22.64 -4.83
CA GLN A 118 -4.52 -23.07 -4.93
C GLN A 118 -5.43 -21.87 -5.21
N ILE A 119 -5.20 -20.77 -4.54
CA ILE A 119 -5.96 -19.52 -4.77
C ILE A 119 -5.78 -19.05 -6.22
N ALA A 120 -4.56 -19.01 -6.70
CA ALA A 120 -4.25 -18.59 -8.08
C ALA A 120 -4.89 -19.54 -9.11
N SER A 121 -4.88 -20.85 -8.86
CA SER A 121 -5.48 -21.84 -9.78
C SER A 121 -7.00 -21.68 -9.91
N LEU A 122 -7.65 -21.09 -8.91
CA LEU A 122 -9.09 -20.81 -8.92
C LEU A 122 -9.40 -19.39 -9.44
N GLY A 123 -8.41 -18.69 -9.95
CA GLY A 123 -8.56 -17.33 -10.46
C GLY A 123 -8.58 -16.25 -9.38
N GLY A 124 -8.24 -16.62 -8.15
CA GLY A 124 -8.21 -15.69 -7.02
C GLY A 124 -6.94 -14.85 -6.98
N ASN A 125 -7.07 -13.64 -6.46
CA ASN A 125 -5.97 -12.73 -6.21
C ASN A 125 -5.92 -12.37 -4.72
N ILE A 126 -4.73 -12.44 -4.13
CA ILE A 126 -4.51 -12.04 -2.74
C ILE A 126 -4.31 -10.52 -2.73
N THR A 127 -5.19 -9.83 -2.00
CA THR A 127 -5.16 -8.37 -1.92
C THR A 127 -4.59 -7.85 -0.61
N SER A 128 -4.57 -8.68 0.43
CA SER A 128 -4.04 -8.31 1.73
C SER A 128 -3.58 -9.54 2.49
N ILE A 129 -2.49 -9.40 3.23
CA ILE A 129 -2.00 -10.43 4.16
C ILE A 129 -1.69 -9.75 5.48
N LYS A 130 -2.27 -10.26 6.57
CA LYS A 130 -2.02 -9.73 7.92
C LYS A 130 -1.81 -10.85 8.91
N ARG A 131 -0.93 -10.59 9.88
CA ARG A 131 -0.83 -11.43 11.08
C ARG A 131 -1.86 -10.97 12.10
N THR A 132 -2.60 -11.91 12.69
CA THR A 132 -3.68 -11.63 13.66
C THR A 132 -3.40 -12.14 15.06
N THR A 133 -2.25 -12.79 15.27
CA THR A 133 -1.88 -13.38 16.58
C THR A 133 -0.50 -12.93 17.02
N THR A 134 -0.22 -13.15 18.33
CA THR A 134 1.10 -12.98 18.93
C THR A 134 1.80 -14.35 19.04
N ASP A 135 3.13 -14.34 19.22
CA ASP A 135 3.91 -15.55 19.43
C ASP A 135 3.36 -16.38 20.61
N PRO A 136 3.45 -17.72 20.57
CA PRO A 136 4.14 -18.55 19.56
C PRO A 136 3.28 -18.95 18.37
N LEU A 137 1.96 -18.76 18.44
CA LEU A 137 1.04 -19.13 17.37
C LEU A 137 1.04 -18.06 16.29
N LEU A 138 1.14 -18.47 15.03
CA LEU A 138 0.99 -17.60 13.89
C LEU A 138 -0.36 -17.86 13.21
N ALA A 139 -1.21 -16.86 13.18
CA ALA A 139 -2.40 -16.85 12.33
C ALA A 139 -2.27 -15.72 11.31
N ILE A 140 -2.39 -16.06 10.05
CA ILE A 140 -2.28 -15.14 8.92
C ILE A 140 -3.63 -15.07 8.22
N GLU A 141 -4.16 -13.87 8.08
CA GLU A 141 -5.36 -13.61 7.28
C GLU A 141 -4.98 -13.17 5.88
N LEU A 142 -5.57 -13.82 4.90
CA LEU A 142 -5.43 -13.48 3.49
C LEU A 142 -6.80 -12.99 2.99
N ASP A 143 -6.87 -11.76 2.56
CA ASP A 143 -8.06 -11.25 1.88
C ASP A 143 -7.90 -11.45 0.38
N LEU A 144 -8.93 -12.02 -0.26
CA LEU A 144 -8.91 -12.45 -1.64
C LEU A 144 -10.02 -11.78 -2.44
N THR A 145 -9.75 -11.58 -3.72
CA THR A 145 -10.78 -11.27 -4.72
C THR A 145 -10.79 -12.37 -5.79
N ILE A 146 -11.96 -12.70 -6.27
CA ILE A 146 -12.14 -13.66 -7.37
C ILE A 146 -12.81 -12.98 -8.55
#